data_d6b0425a45fa2f86b6d2d79b8f7c71e3
#
_entry.id   d6b0425a45fa2f86b6d2d79b8f7c71e3
#
_cell.length_a   1.000
_cell.length_b   1.000
_cell.length_c   1.000
_cell.angle_alpha   90.00
_cell.angle_beta   90.00
_cell.angle_gamma   90.00
#
_symmetry.space_group_name_H-M   'P 1'
#
loop_
_entity.id
_entity.type
_entity.pdbx_description
1 polymer ?
#
loop_
_entity_poly.entity_id
_entity_poly.type
_entity_poly.pdbx_seq_one_letter_code
_entity_poly.pdbx_strand_id
1 'polypeptide(L)'
;MSDETIYKRGDKGRKISKQLKTRYARIRFRDRAIEIKHIITIGRDSNNDIVIKDDPLVSRRHAVIEKEDNVYYITDKGSTNGTYINNNPIPRGERVRLKRGSVIQVGKTKLKMI
;
A
#
# COMPACT_ATOMS: atom_id res chain seq x y z
N MET A 1 7.28 -25.30 28.21
CA MET A 1 6.39 -25.64 28.43
C MET A 1 5.93 -25.76 27.99
N SER A 2 6.67 -25.82 28.33
CA SER A 2 5.91 -26.37 28.44
C SER A 2 5.61 -26.12 28.00
N ASP A 3 6.09 -25.98 28.14
CA ASP A 3 5.33 -26.27 28.06
C ASP A 3 5.03 -25.83 27.57
N GLU A 4 5.40 -25.53 27.51
CA GLU A 4 4.65 -25.61 27.40
C GLU A 4 4.29 -25.03 26.88
N THR A 5 4.86 -25.02 27.19
CA THR A 5 4.15 -24.98 27.01
C THR A 5 3.95 -24.54 26.53
N ILE A 6 4.42 -24.54 26.69
CA ILE A 6 3.85 -24.59 26.47
C ILE A 6 3.53 -24.25 26.00
N TYR A 7 3.83 -24.31 26.29
CA TYR A 7 3.05 -24.37 26.07
C TYR A 7 2.56 -24.24 25.65
N LYS A 8 2.85 -24.30 25.51
CA LYS A 8 2.22 -24.49 25.28
C LYS A 8 1.95 -24.21 24.88
N ARG A 9 2.25 -24.48 25.18
CA ARG A 9 1.93 -24.43 25.02
C ARG A 9 1.91 -24.18 24.24
N GLY A 10 2.30 -24.31 24.20
CA GLY A 10 2.25 -24.29 23.87
C GLY A 10 2.11 -24.03 22.86
N ASP A 11 2.15 -24.13 22.41
CA ASP A 11 1.73 -23.98 21.40
C ASP A 11 1.29 -22.79 20.77
N LYS A 12 1.47 -21.93 20.70
CA LYS A 12 0.82 -20.69 20.55
C LYS A 12 1.69 -19.60 20.05
N GLY A 13 2.90 -19.51 20.45
CA GLY A 13 3.84 -18.52 20.02
C GLY A 13 4.07 -18.54 18.52
N ARG A 14 4.00 -19.68 17.93
CA ARG A 14 4.20 -19.83 16.49
C ARG A 14 3.15 -19.08 15.68
N LYS A 15 1.93 -19.14 16.15
CA LYS A 15 0.84 -18.47 15.46
C LYS A 15 1.01 -16.97 15.48
N ILE A 16 1.51 -16.45 16.56
CA ILE A 16 1.75 -15.02 16.69
C ILE A 16 2.75 -14.57 15.67
N SER A 17 3.80 -15.34 15.44
CA SER A 17 4.81 -15.00 14.47
C SER A 17 4.23 -14.86 13.08
N LYS A 18 3.35 -15.76 12.68
CA LYS A 18 2.70 -15.66 11.38
C LYS A 18 1.84 -14.42 11.27
N GLN A 19 1.11 -14.10 12.32
CA GLN A 19 0.25 -12.94 12.30
C GLN A 19 1.04 -11.65 12.16
N LEU A 20 2.20 -11.60 12.78
CA LEU A 20 3.05 -10.43 12.68
C LEU A 20 3.51 -10.17 11.25
N LYS A 21 3.69 -11.21 10.47
CA LYS A 21 4.11 -11.07 9.09
C LYS A 21 3.09 -10.36 8.22
N THR A 22 1.82 -10.41 8.60
CA THR A 22 0.74 -9.78 7.84
C THR A 22 0.26 -8.49 8.46
N ARG A 23 1.03 -7.95 9.40
CA ARG A 23 0.67 -6.79 10.17
C ARG A 23 0.43 -5.56 9.31
N TYR A 24 1.32 -5.33 8.36
CA TYR A 24 1.20 -4.21 7.46
C TYR A 24 0.76 -4.69 6.09
N ALA A 25 -0.12 -3.94 5.46
CA ALA A 25 -0.38 -4.13 4.05
C ALA A 25 0.84 -3.65 3.27
N ARG A 26 0.94 -4.12 2.04
CA ARG A 26 2.05 -3.77 1.16
C ARG A 26 1.50 -3.33 -0.18
N ILE A 27 2.29 -2.51 -0.86
CA ILE A 27 2.01 -2.15 -2.23
C ILE A 27 2.96 -2.93 -3.12
N ARG A 28 2.39 -3.76 -3.97
CA ARG A 28 3.17 -4.47 -4.98
C ARG A 28 3.29 -3.58 -6.21
N PHE A 29 4.52 -3.32 -6.58
CA PHE A 29 4.84 -2.55 -7.76
C PHE A 29 5.91 -3.32 -8.53
N ARG A 30 5.52 -3.89 -9.67
CA ARG A 30 6.40 -4.72 -10.48
C ARG A 30 6.93 -5.90 -9.64
N ASP A 31 8.24 -6.02 -9.46
CA ASP A 31 8.81 -7.11 -8.69
C ASP A 31 9.12 -6.74 -7.23
N ARG A 32 8.56 -5.63 -6.75
CA ARG A 32 8.79 -5.14 -5.38
C ARG A 32 7.48 -5.13 -4.61
N ALA A 33 7.61 -5.28 -3.29
CA ALA A 33 6.48 -5.12 -2.37
C ALA A 33 6.96 -4.24 -1.22
N ILE A 34 6.29 -3.11 -1.04
CA ILE A 34 6.70 -2.09 -0.08
C ILE A 34 5.66 -2.01 1.02
N GLU A 35 6.09 -2.17 2.28
CA GLU A 35 5.18 -2.09 3.43
C GLU A 35 4.66 -0.67 3.62
N ILE A 36 3.36 -0.57 3.92
CA ILE A 36 2.75 0.71 4.23
C ILE A 36 2.77 0.89 5.74
N LYS A 37 3.85 1.44 6.27
CA LYS A 37 3.97 1.65 7.71
C LYS A 37 3.31 2.94 8.14
N HIS A 38 3.49 4.00 7.38
CA HIS A 38 2.89 5.30 7.65
C HIS A 38 2.41 5.93 6.37
N ILE A 39 3.32 6.48 5.59
CA ILE A 39 3.00 7.20 4.36
C ILE A 39 3.89 6.68 3.25
N ILE A 40 3.29 6.46 2.08
CA ILE A 40 4.02 6.10 0.86
C ILE A 40 3.63 7.08 -0.21
N THR A 41 4.62 7.72 -0.84
CA THR A 41 4.39 8.65 -1.93
C THR A 41 4.65 7.97 -3.26
N ILE A 42 3.82 8.29 -4.26
CA ILE A 42 3.87 7.69 -5.59
C ILE A 42 3.96 8.81 -6.61
N GLY A 43 4.90 8.71 -7.53
CA GLY A 43 5.02 9.69 -8.59
C GLY A 43 6.22 9.45 -9.46
N ARG A 44 6.37 10.34 -10.45
CA ARG A 44 7.44 10.24 -11.44
C ARG A 44 8.77 10.78 -10.91
N ASP A 45 8.72 11.70 -9.95
CA ASP A 45 9.92 12.29 -9.35
C ASP A 45 10.69 11.26 -8.52
N SER A 46 12.00 11.39 -8.53
CA SER A 46 12.88 10.44 -7.85
C SER A 46 12.82 10.52 -6.33
N ASN A 47 12.21 11.54 -5.78
CA ASN A 47 12.08 11.65 -4.31
C ASN A 47 10.81 11.04 -3.77
N ASN A 48 10.06 10.33 -4.61
CA ASN A 48 8.92 9.54 -4.14
C ASN A 48 9.38 8.20 -3.58
N ASP A 49 8.56 7.59 -2.74
CA ASP A 49 8.85 6.25 -2.25
C ASP A 49 8.69 5.21 -3.35
N ILE A 50 7.66 5.37 -4.17
CA ILE A 50 7.47 4.56 -5.37
C ILE A 50 7.67 5.47 -6.56
N VAL A 51 8.76 5.23 -7.27
CA VAL A 51 9.16 6.09 -8.40
C VAL A 51 8.80 5.41 -9.70
N ILE A 52 7.95 6.06 -10.49
CA ILE A 52 7.52 5.56 -11.79
C ILE A 52 8.05 6.51 -12.87
N LYS A 53 9.28 6.25 -13.29
CA LYS A 53 9.98 7.16 -14.22
C LYS A 53 9.56 6.97 -15.67
N ASP A 54 9.15 5.77 -16.01
CA ASP A 54 8.94 5.37 -17.41
C ASP A 54 7.51 5.56 -17.89
N ASP A 55 6.67 6.18 -17.09
CA ASP A 55 5.28 6.45 -17.47
C ASP A 55 5.04 7.95 -17.49
N PRO A 56 5.04 8.57 -18.66
CA PRO A 56 4.88 10.03 -18.75
C PRO A 56 3.51 10.53 -18.33
N LEU A 57 2.53 9.63 -18.19
CA LEU A 57 1.19 10.01 -17.73
C LEU A 57 1.12 10.11 -16.21
N VAL A 58 2.17 9.66 -15.51
CA VAL A 58 2.24 9.79 -14.06
C VAL A 58 2.80 11.16 -13.72
N SER A 59 2.09 11.87 -12.83
CA SER A 59 2.55 13.19 -12.38
C SER A 59 3.75 13.04 -11.45
N ARG A 60 4.54 14.09 -11.33
CA ARG A 60 5.73 14.09 -10.49
C ARG A 60 5.38 13.68 -9.06
N ARG A 61 4.30 14.25 -8.53
CA ARG A 61 3.72 13.86 -7.24
C ARG A 61 2.29 13.48 -7.52
N HIS A 62 2.03 12.19 -7.64
CA HIS A 62 0.76 11.71 -8.16
C HIS A 62 -0.23 11.38 -7.06
N ALA A 63 0.17 10.55 -6.11
CA ALA A 63 -0.72 10.07 -5.06
C ALA A 63 0.05 9.76 -3.80
N VAL A 64 -0.67 9.71 -2.69
CA VAL A 64 -0.10 9.38 -1.37
C VAL A 64 -0.98 8.32 -0.74
N ILE A 65 -0.36 7.28 -0.19
CA ILE A 65 -1.05 6.26 0.58
C ILE A 65 -0.65 6.43 2.03
N GLU A 66 -1.62 6.44 2.94
CA GLU A 66 -1.34 6.56 4.37
C GLU A 66 -2.08 5.50 5.15
N LYS A 67 -1.45 5.10 6.26
CA LYS A 67 -2.03 4.22 7.23
C LYS A 67 -2.37 5.02 8.46
N GLU A 68 -3.61 4.92 8.90
CA GLU A 68 -4.05 5.54 10.15
C GLU A 68 -4.77 4.47 10.95
N ASP A 69 -4.21 4.14 12.11
CA ASP A 69 -4.64 2.98 12.87
C ASP A 69 -4.50 1.73 12.01
N ASN A 70 -5.56 1.01 11.75
CA ASN A 70 -5.51 -0.17 10.90
C ASN A 70 -6.23 0.05 9.57
N VAL A 71 -6.41 1.30 9.20
CA VAL A 71 -7.12 1.66 7.98
C VAL A 71 -6.16 2.37 7.03
N TYR A 72 -6.30 2.05 5.74
CA TYR A 72 -5.43 2.60 4.71
C TYR A 72 -6.23 3.53 3.81
N TYR A 73 -5.60 4.61 3.40
CA TYR A 73 -6.23 5.64 2.57
C TYR A 73 -5.30 6.03 1.43
N ILE A 74 -5.90 6.45 0.33
CA ILE A 74 -5.15 7.00 -0.78
C ILE A 74 -5.73 8.37 -1.13
N THR A 75 -4.85 9.30 -1.49
CA THR A 75 -5.23 10.65 -1.90
C THR A 75 -4.52 10.97 -3.21
N ASP A 76 -5.29 11.39 -4.20
CA ASP A 76 -4.71 11.94 -5.45
C ASP A 76 -4.26 13.35 -5.16
N LYS A 77 -2.99 13.65 -5.44
CA LYS A 77 -2.38 14.94 -5.10
C LYS A 77 -2.47 15.94 -6.26
N GLY A 78 -3.62 15.97 -6.93
CA GLY A 78 -3.81 16.90 -8.02
C GLY A 78 -3.17 16.46 -9.31
N SER A 79 -3.18 15.15 -9.57
CA SER A 79 -2.56 14.61 -10.77
C SER A 79 -3.27 15.08 -12.04
N THR A 80 -2.55 15.11 -13.14
CA THR A 80 -3.10 15.52 -14.43
C THR A 80 -4.09 14.49 -14.96
N ASN A 81 -3.76 13.21 -14.83
CA ASN A 81 -4.53 12.15 -15.48
C ASN A 81 -5.39 11.33 -14.51
N GLY A 82 -5.34 11.64 -13.22
CA GLY A 82 -6.18 10.98 -12.24
C GLY A 82 -5.60 9.70 -11.67
N THR A 83 -6.25 9.23 -10.61
CA THR A 83 -5.94 7.99 -9.93
C THR A 83 -7.20 7.13 -9.94
N TYR A 84 -7.03 5.84 -10.19
CA TYR A 84 -8.15 4.91 -10.30
C TYR A 84 -7.96 3.77 -9.30
N ILE A 85 -9.06 3.36 -8.66
CA ILE A 85 -9.09 2.20 -7.77
C ILE A 85 -10.07 1.21 -8.37
N ASN A 86 -9.59 0.03 -8.73
CA ASN A 86 -10.42 -1.01 -9.35
C ASN A 86 -11.19 -0.45 -10.54
N ASN A 87 -10.49 0.33 -11.38
CA ASN A 87 -11.01 0.97 -12.58
C ASN A 87 -11.99 2.12 -12.34
N ASN A 88 -12.14 2.57 -11.10
CA ASN A 88 -13.03 3.70 -10.78
C ASN A 88 -12.18 4.91 -10.42
N PRO A 89 -12.44 6.07 -11.04
CA PRO A 89 -11.67 7.28 -10.70
C PRO A 89 -12.01 7.75 -9.29
N ILE A 90 -11.01 8.26 -8.59
CA ILE A 90 -11.24 8.83 -7.27
C ILE A 90 -11.18 10.36 -7.37
N PRO A 91 -11.84 11.08 -6.45
CA PRO A 91 -11.77 12.53 -6.44
C PRO A 91 -10.36 13.00 -6.12
N ARG A 92 -9.94 14.08 -6.74
CA ARG A 92 -8.64 14.66 -6.45
C ARG A 92 -8.69 15.39 -5.11
N GLY A 93 -7.66 15.17 -4.31
CA GLY A 93 -7.50 15.88 -3.05
C GLY A 93 -8.28 15.31 -1.87
N GLU A 94 -9.04 14.24 -2.06
CA GLU A 94 -9.84 13.63 -1.00
C GLU A 94 -9.27 12.28 -0.61
N ARG A 95 -9.29 11.99 0.67
CA ARG A 95 -8.89 10.66 1.16
C ARG A 95 -9.96 9.64 0.80
N VAL A 96 -9.53 8.56 0.20
CA VAL A 96 -10.41 7.46 -0.17
C VAL A 96 -9.88 6.20 0.49
N ARG A 97 -10.75 5.44 1.11
CA ARG A 97 -10.33 4.21 1.78
C ARG A 97 -9.82 3.20 0.78
N LEU A 98 -8.68 2.58 1.12
CA LEU A 98 -8.02 1.60 0.29
C LEU A 98 -8.01 0.26 1.00
N LYS A 99 -8.40 -0.80 0.31
CA LYS A 99 -8.49 -2.13 0.92
C LYS A 99 -7.49 -3.07 0.27
N ARG A 100 -7.08 -4.09 1.03
CA ARG A 100 -6.22 -5.14 0.48
C ARG A 100 -6.91 -5.78 -0.72
N GLY A 101 -6.14 -6.04 -1.74
CA GLY A 101 -6.65 -6.57 -3.01
C GLY A 101 -7.00 -5.50 -4.02
N SER A 102 -7.03 -4.23 -3.63
CA SER A 102 -7.32 -3.14 -4.56
C SER A 102 -6.21 -2.98 -5.59
N VAL A 103 -6.62 -2.69 -6.82
CA VAL A 103 -5.70 -2.35 -7.90
C VAL A 103 -5.73 -0.84 -8.08
N ILE A 104 -4.56 -0.23 -7.93
CA ILE A 104 -4.39 1.21 -8.08
C ILE A 104 -3.80 1.47 -9.44
N GLN A 105 -4.38 2.39 -10.19
CA GLN A 105 -3.82 2.77 -11.49
C GLN A 105 -3.48 4.24 -11.50
N VAL A 106 -2.24 4.54 -11.84
CA VAL A 106 -1.73 5.89 -12.07
C VAL A 106 -1.11 5.90 -13.45
N GLY A 107 -1.59 6.77 -14.31
CA GLY A 107 -1.20 6.72 -15.71
C GLY A 107 -1.55 5.37 -16.33
N LYS A 108 -0.58 4.70 -16.91
CA LYS A 108 -0.75 3.34 -17.44
C LYS A 108 -0.24 2.28 -16.48
N THR A 109 0.25 2.69 -15.34
CA THR A 109 0.93 1.80 -14.39
C THR A 109 -0.04 1.33 -13.33
N LYS A 110 -0.02 0.04 -13.03
CA LYS A 110 -0.87 -0.57 -12.02
C LYS A 110 -0.04 -1.03 -10.83
N LEU A 111 -0.58 -0.79 -9.67
CA LEU A 111 -0.04 -1.24 -8.40
C LEU A 111 -1.13 -2.01 -7.69
N LYS A 112 -0.76 -2.90 -6.77
CA LYS A 112 -1.76 -3.68 -6.06
C LYS A 112 -1.48 -3.63 -4.57
N MET A 113 -2.53 -3.41 -3.78
CA MET A 113 -2.41 -3.49 -2.33
C MET A 113 -2.63 -4.94 -1.89
N ILE A 114 -1.66 -5.48 -1.19
CA ILE A 114 -1.70 -6.89 -0.75
C ILE A 114 -1.52 -7.03 0.75
#